data_270da8f30eddf4ca6c3319b370a926ce
#
_entry.id   270da8f30eddf4ca6c3319b370a926ce
#
_cell.length_a   1.000
_cell.length_b   1.000
_cell.length_c   1.000
_cell.angle_alpha   90.00
_cell.angle_beta   90.00
_cell.angle_gamma   90.00
#
_symmetry.space_group_name_H-M   'P 1'
#
loop_
_entity.id
_entity.type
_entity.pdbx_description
1 polymer ?
#
loop_
_entity_poly.entity_id
_entity_poly.type
_entity_poly.pdbx_seq_one_letter_code
_entity_poly.pdbx_strand_id
1 'polypeptide(L)'
;AGREARPVLPVGSFYVKDCELHGFAMFNYSAEQQRRCGDDLNRWFAEGKLKANIDRVLPLSEAAAAHRLQEENTIHNAGTLAGKIILKP
;
A
#
# COMPACT_ATOMS: atom_id res chain seq x y z
N ALA A 1 9.12 5.13 -0.59
CA ALA A 1 9.51 6.50 -0.47
C ALA A 1 8.28 7.39 -0.66
N GLY A 2 7.97 8.19 0.32
CA GLY A 2 6.86 9.12 0.28
C GLY A 2 7.26 10.44 -0.38
N ARG A 3 6.41 11.44 -0.26
CA ARG A 3 6.64 12.79 -0.78
C ARG A 3 7.84 13.46 -0.14
N GLU A 4 8.20 13.06 1.05
CA GLU A 4 9.27 13.64 1.83
C GLU A 4 10.35 12.60 2.09
N ALA A 5 11.57 12.89 1.63
CA ALA A 5 12.71 11.97 1.78
C ALA A 5 13.20 11.88 3.24
N ARG A 6 12.91 12.91 4.06
CA ARG A 6 13.32 13.00 5.46
C ARG A 6 12.17 13.46 6.35
N PRO A 7 11.14 12.59 6.55
CA PRO A 7 10.01 12.95 7.40
C PRO A 7 10.45 13.09 8.86
N VAL A 8 9.78 13.99 9.59
CA VAL A 8 9.98 14.13 11.03
C VAL A 8 9.30 12.96 11.74
N LEU A 9 10.04 12.27 12.60
CA LEU A 9 9.50 11.23 13.47
C LEU A 9 9.08 11.85 14.81
N PRO A 10 7.80 11.81 15.20
CA PRO A 10 7.32 12.30 16.49
C PRO A 10 7.70 11.30 17.60
N VAL A 11 8.93 11.36 18.07
CA VAL A 11 9.52 10.40 19.03
C VAL A 11 8.69 10.24 20.29
N GLY A 12 8.12 11.32 20.82
CA GLY A 12 7.28 11.27 22.03
C GLY A 12 6.07 10.34 21.88
N SER A 13 5.29 10.50 20.81
CA SER A 13 4.13 9.64 20.55
C SER A 13 4.52 8.24 20.06
N PHE A 14 5.75 8.05 19.64
CA PHE A 14 6.28 6.78 19.22
C PHE A 14 6.62 5.87 20.41
N TYR A 15 7.43 6.38 21.37
CA TYR A 15 7.91 5.53 22.48
C TYR A 15 6.82 5.25 23.51
N VAL A 16 5.87 6.18 23.77
CA VAL A 16 4.79 5.96 24.75
C VAL A 16 3.79 4.87 24.32
N LYS A 17 3.85 4.44 23.07
CA LYS A 17 3.02 3.37 22.52
C LYS A 17 3.80 2.07 22.31
N ASP A 18 5.02 1.98 22.81
CA ASP A 18 5.91 0.82 22.61
C ASP A 18 6.01 0.42 21.12
N CYS A 19 6.12 1.41 20.22
CA CYS A 19 6.21 1.15 18.78
C CYS A 19 7.61 0.73 18.37
N GLU A 20 7.69 -0.11 17.35
CA GLU A 20 8.93 -0.51 16.68
C GLU A 20 8.96 0.04 15.25
N LEU A 21 10.13 0.48 14.80
CA LEU A 21 10.35 0.94 13.42
C LEU A 21 11.26 -0.04 12.68
N HIS A 22 10.72 -0.67 11.67
CA HIS A 22 11.45 -1.59 10.81
C HIS A 22 11.56 -1.05 9.40
N GLY A 23 12.76 -1.10 8.83
CA GLY A 23 13.02 -0.75 7.44
C GLY A 23 13.19 -2.00 6.59
N PHE A 24 12.56 -2.04 5.43
CA PHE A 24 12.81 -3.09 4.44
C PHE A 24 12.70 -2.54 3.02
N ALA A 25 13.40 -3.17 2.10
CA ALA A 25 13.27 -2.91 0.68
C ALA A 25 13.09 -4.24 -0.05
N MET A 26 11.93 -4.44 -0.65
CA MET A 26 11.54 -5.70 -1.30
C MET A 26 12.56 -6.16 -2.35
N PHE A 27 13.13 -5.23 -3.09
CA PHE A 27 14.12 -5.54 -4.13
C PHE A 27 15.49 -6.01 -3.60
N ASN A 28 15.73 -5.95 -2.28
CA ASN A 28 16.94 -6.52 -1.66
C ASN A 28 16.79 -8.02 -1.35
N TYR A 29 15.60 -8.57 -1.55
CA TYR A 29 15.31 -9.99 -1.29
C TYR A 29 15.42 -10.80 -2.56
N SER A 30 15.91 -12.04 -2.43
CA SER A 30 15.99 -12.99 -3.56
C SER A 30 14.59 -13.35 -4.09
N ALA A 31 14.52 -13.79 -5.34
CA ALA A 31 13.27 -14.27 -5.95
C ALA A 31 12.61 -15.39 -5.13
N GLU A 32 13.42 -16.28 -4.52
CA GLU A 32 12.91 -17.34 -3.65
C GLU A 32 12.26 -16.79 -2.39
N GLN A 33 12.87 -15.81 -1.73
CA GLN A 33 12.29 -15.15 -0.56
C GLN A 33 11.01 -14.42 -0.91
N GLN A 34 10.98 -13.70 -2.03
CA GLN A 34 9.77 -13.03 -2.51
C GLN A 34 8.66 -14.03 -2.82
N ARG A 35 8.98 -15.18 -3.43
CA ARG A 35 8.01 -16.24 -3.68
C ARG A 35 7.42 -16.79 -2.38
N ARG A 36 8.23 -17.07 -1.37
CA ARG A 36 7.73 -17.52 -0.04
C ARG A 36 6.77 -16.52 0.58
N CYS A 37 7.10 -15.22 0.51
CA CYS A 37 6.20 -14.17 0.97
C CYS A 37 4.87 -14.19 0.19
N GLY A 38 4.92 -14.36 -1.12
CA GLY A 38 3.73 -14.50 -1.97
C GLY A 38 2.87 -15.69 -1.60
N ASP A 39 3.49 -16.84 -1.34
CA ASP A 39 2.78 -18.06 -0.91
C ASP A 39 2.09 -17.86 0.45
N ASP A 40 2.75 -17.20 1.40
CA ASP A 40 2.17 -16.88 2.71
C ASP A 40 1.00 -15.90 2.57
N LEU A 41 1.14 -14.85 1.76
CA LEU A 41 0.07 -13.89 1.49
C LEU A 41 -1.15 -14.57 0.85
N ASN A 42 -0.93 -15.42 -0.16
CA ASN A 42 -2.00 -16.17 -0.82
C ASN A 42 -2.75 -17.07 0.17
N ARG A 43 -2.01 -17.77 1.04
CA ARG A 43 -2.60 -18.58 2.09
C ARG A 43 -3.45 -17.74 3.05
N TRP A 44 -2.94 -16.60 3.53
CA TRP A 44 -3.69 -15.74 4.46
C TRP A 44 -4.93 -15.11 3.82
N PHE A 45 -4.88 -14.79 2.53
CA PHE A 45 -6.08 -14.35 1.81
C PHE A 45 -7.10 -15.49 1.70
N ALA A 46 -6.67 -16.70 1.35
CA ALA A 46 -7.55 -17.88 1.25
C ALA A 46 -8.20 -18.24 2.59
N GLU A 47 -7.46 -18.08 3.69
CA GLU A 47 -7.95 -18.30 5.06
C GLU A 47 -8.79 -17.13 5.60
N GLY A 48 -8.95 -16.05 4.85
CA GLY A 48 -9.68 -14.85 5.28
C GLY A 48 -8.99 -14.02 6.37
N LYS A 49 -7.72 -14.31 6.67
CA LYS A 49 -6.91 -13.54 7.63
C LYS A 49 -6.50 -12.18 7.11
N LEU A 50 -6.39 -12.05 5.79
CA LEU A 50 -6.14 -10.78 5.11
C LEU A 50 -7.34 -10.43 4.23
N LYS A 51 -7.63 -9.13 4.18
CA LYS A 51 -8.63 -8.56 3.27
C LYS A 51 -8.02 -7.37 2.56
N ALA A 52 -8.21 -7.30 1.25
CA ALA A 52 -7.83 -6.12 0.48
C ALA A 52 -8.85 -5.00 0.73
N ASN A 53 -8.36 -3.81 1.06
CA ASN A 53 -9.19 -2.62 1.08
C ASN A 53 -9.31 -2.09 -0.36
N ILE A 54 -10.44 -2.33 -1.01
CA ILE A 54 -10.76 -1.86 -2.36
C ILE A 54 -11.69 -0.67 -2.22
N ASP A 55 -11.23 0.50 -2.69
CA ASP A 55 -12.03 1.72 -2.69
C ASP A 55 -13.03 1.70 -3.85
N ARG A 56 -12.56 1.40 -5.06
CA ARG A 56 -13.42 1.34 -6.24
C ARG A 56 -12.92 0.40 -7.32
N VAL A 57 -13.86 -0.05 -8.13
CA VAL A 57 -13.62 -0.87 -9.32
C VAL A 57 -14.08 -0.08 -10.53
N LEU A 58 -13.20 0.12 -11.50
CA LEU A 58 -13.46 0.84 -12.73
C LEU A 58 -13.23 -0.09 -13.94
N PRO A 59 -13.92 0.12 -15.05
CA PRO A 59 -13.59 -0.58 -16.28
C PRO A 59 -12.21 -0.14 -16.78
N LEU A 60 -11.52 -1.01 -17.51
CA LEU A 60 -10.18 -0.71 -18.04
C LEU A 60 -10.19 0.53 -18.96
N SER A 61 -11.28 0.80 -19.65
CA SER A 61 -11.47 2.00 -20.47
C SER A 61 -11.35 3.30 -19.66
N GLU A 62 -11.54 3.26 -18.34
CA GLU A 62 -11.40 4.40 -17.44
C GLU A 62 -10.02 4.49 -16.75
N ALA A 63 -9.01 3.79 -17.26
CA ALA A 63 -7.67 3.80 -16.69
C ALA A 63 -7.11 5.23 -16.51
N ALA A 64 -7.35 6.13 -17.46
CA ALA A 64 -6.92 7.52 -17.34
C ALA A 64 -7.58 8.24 -16.15
N ALA A 65 -8.87 7.96 -15.88
CA ALA A 65 -9.57 8.52 -14.72
C ALA A 65 -9.02 7.95 -13.41
N ALA A 66 -8.71 6.64 -13.39
CA ALA A 66 -8.10 5.99 -12.24
C ALA A 66 -6.73 6.59 -11.89
N HIS A 67 -5.89 6.85 -12.89
CA HIS A 67 -4.60 7.51 -12.69
C HIS A 67 -4.76 8.93 -12.13
N ARG A 68 -5.65 9.75 -12.71
CA ARG A 68 -5.92 11.10 -12.19
C ARG A 68 -6.38 11.07 -10.73
N LEU A 69 -7.29 10.18 -10.39
CA LEU A 69 -7.76 10.01 -9.02
C LEU A 69 -6.62 9.64 -8.06
N GLN A 70 -5.74 8.74 -8.47
CA GLN A 70 -4.58 8.35 -7.69
C GLN A 70 -3.60 9.52 -7.52
N GLU A 71 -3.35 10.31 -8.57
CA GLU A 71 -2.49 11.48 -8.53
C GLU A 71 -3.05 12.58 -7.62
N GLU A 72 -4.33 12.91 -7.76
CA GLU A 72 -5.01 13.89 -6.91
C GLU A 72 -4.91 13.51 -5.43
N ASN A 73 -5.15 12.25 -5.13
CA ASN A 73 -5.05 11.76 -3.75
C ASN A 73 -3.60 11.75 -3.23
N THR A 74 -2.64 11.35 -4.08
CA THR A 74 -1.23 11.18 -3.65
C THR A 74 -0.45 12.49 -3.69
N ILE A 75 -0.66 13.33 -4.72
CA ILE A 75 0.10 14.57 -4.93
C ILE A 75 -0.60 15.75 -4.26
N HIS A 76 -1.91 15.86 -4.43
CA HIS A 76 -2.69 17.02 -4.00
C HIS A 76 -3.44 16.82 -2.68
N ASN A 77 -3.28 15.68 -2.02
CA ASN A 77 -3.92 15.37 -0.73
C ASN A 77 -5.46 15.50 -0.75
N ALA A 78 -6.12 15.14 -1.83
CA ALA A 78 -7.56 15.28 -1.95
C ALA A 78 -8.35 14.48 -0.89
N GLY A 79 -7.75 13.40 -0.34
CA GLY A 79 -8.38 12.59 0.72
C GLY A 79 -9.62 11.82 0.24
N THR A 80 -9.76 11.65 -1.07
CA THR A 80 -10.94 11.05 -1.71
C THR A 80 -10.78 9.56 -2.00
N LEU A 81 -9.62 8.98 -1.70
CA LEU A 81 -9.28 7.60 -1.98
C LEU A 81 -8.73 6.92 -0.73
N ALA A 82 -9.37 5.85 -0.28
CA ALA A 82 -8.97 5.07 0.89
C ALA A 82 -8.93 3.57 0.57
N GLY A 83 -7.97 3.14 -0.25
CA GLY A 83 -7.81 1.75 -0.66
C GLY A 83 -7.22 1.61 -2.06
N LYS A 84 -7.44 0.46 -2.66
CA LYS A 84 -6.97 0.16 -4.02
C LYS A 84 -8.03 0.49 -5.06
N ILE A 85 -7.57 1.02 -6.18
CA ILE A 85 -8.39 1.11 -7.40
C ILE A 85 -8.12 -0.16 -8.21
N ILE A 86 -9.17 -0.87 -8.58
CA ILE A 86 -9.09 -2.06 -9.43
C ILE A 86 -9.59 -1.69 -10.82
N LEU A 87 -8.82 -2.03 -11.84
CA LEU A 87 -9.25 -1.93 -13.24
C LEU A 87 -9.69 -3.31 -13.72
N LYS A 88 -10.89 -3.38 -14.26
CA LYS A 88 -11.48 -4.63 -14.74
C LYS A 88 -11.56 -4.58 -16.27
N PRO A 89 -11.02 -5.60 -16.97
CA PRO A 89 -11.13 -5.70 -18.42
C PRO A 89 -12.57 -5.77 -18.91
#